data_1617ea4c0cf950afd5d7457a5b918793
#
_entry.id   1617ea4c0cf950afd5d7457a5b918793
#
_cell.length_a   1.000
_cell.length_b   1.000
_cell.length_c   1.000
_cell.angle_alpha   90.00
_cell.angle_beta   90.00
_cell.angle_gamma   90.00
#
_symmetry.space_group_name_H-M   'P 1'
#
loop_
_entity.id
_entity.type
_entity.pdbx_description
1 polymer ?
#
loop_
_entity_poly.entity_id
_entity_poly.type
_entity_poly.pdbx_seq_one_letter_code
_entity_poly.pdbx_strand_id
1 'polypeptide(L)'
;MRSFHDCLPRDGAAKIISLISHITLLNEEKEPNALSLIKDAAFAIIAGDCMGAYKLYHDCARRLLLSPARRVSGDMFMDHLIWLAVEREHAFAKSSARGELDEALLMSFRSDLAALGELASLDWHDIYRMCAERYRELQAKSRYARDDISVMSSAAWTGTEPRPKPQQKDVPLPGDAAAPLPPPSESEWLSWSYGEKEPRGEYAADEVLEEIYIRLMESPDWRGMAEDLFNLFASSGSGIFLKTRLLKCAGGTLGLAAARHEAVALSVQDNAKQALGERIIAFMRGSRPLPVLIHGPKAIGKTELALSMADEFPELRAVIIEPMAGADVHRLFARLCAQPLRFMLLIENADAYSPLWSPLLCACTGGGLPDNVLPVATGTSASGMEEFVVKIAMDKLELDGFVNTVKELVEAQAPYLQADMGWIRNASVDYQLDAHDELNIPAAKLIAQRYMAEHE
;
A
#
# COMPACT_ATOMS: atom_id res chain seq x y z
N MET A 1 -31.62 2.25 4.69
CA MET A 1 -31.28 0.99 3.94
C MET A 1 -31.40 -0.18 4.88
N ARG A 2 -31.92 -1.35 4.44
CA ARG A 2 -31.92 -2.55 5.29
C ARG A 2 -30.49 -3.08 5.36
N SER A 3 -30.01 -3.27 6.58
CA SER A 3 -28.74 -3.97 6.85
C SER A 3 -28.79 -5.39 6.27
N PHE A 4 -27.66 -6.01 5.96
CA PHE A 4 -27.61 -7.43 5.55
C PHE A 4 -28.20 -8.33 6.64
N HIS A 5 -28.11 -7.95 7.93
CA HIS A 5 -28.70 -8.67 9.04
C HIS A 5 -30.22 -8.88 8.94
N ASP A 6 -30.93 -7.97 8.28
CA ASP A 6 -32.40 -8.01 8.18
C ASP A 6 -32.90 -8.65 6.86
N CYS A 7 -31.98 -9.07 5.97
CA CYS A 7 -32.33 -9.64 4.68
C CYS A 7 -32.61 -11.13 4.77
N LEU A 8 -33.63 -11.60 4.00
CA LEU A 8 -33.79 -13.04 3.73
C LEU A 8 -32.54 -13.58 2.99
N PRO A 9 -32.19 -14.88 3.13
CA PRO A 9 -30.95 -15.44 2.57
C PRO A 9 -30.76 -15.16 1.08
N ARG A 10 -31.82 -15.32 0.27
CA ARG A 10 -31.77 -15.07 -1.17
C ARG A 10 -31.66 -13.59 -1.49
N ASP A 11 -32.36 -12.75 -0.76
CA ASP A 11 -32.37 -11.30 -1.02
C ASP A 11 -31.05 -10.68 -0.62
N GLY A 12 -30.45 -11.11 0.50
CA GLY A 12 -29.12 -10.70 0.92
C GLY A 12 -28.04 -11.12 -0.08
N ALA A 13 -28.07 -12.38 -0.52
CA ALA A 13 -27.15 -12.87 -1.54
C ALA A 13 -27.33 -12.16 -2.89
N ALA A 14 -28.58 -11.91 -3.33
CA ALA A 14 -28.87 -11.16 -4.56
C ALA A 14 -28.40 -9.70 -4.44
N LYS A 15 -28.51 -9.08 -3.27
CA LYS A 15 -27.98 -7.74 -2.99
C LYS A 15 -26.45 -7.70 -3.14
N ILE A 16 -25.72 -8.67 -2.57
CA ILE A 16 -24.27 -8.78 -2.73
C ILE A 16 -23.88 -8.86 -4.21
N ILE A 17 -24.53 -9.75 -4.97
CA ILE A 17 -24.28 -9.92 -6.41
C ILE A 17 -24.54 -8.61 -7.16
N SER A 18 -25.63 -7.94 -6.87
CA SER A 18 -25.99 -6.67 -7.50
C SER A 18 -24.94 -5.60 -7.21
N LEU A 19 -24.57 -5.38 -5.97
CA LEU A 19 -23.59 -4.38 -5.57
C LEU A 19 -22.22 -4.60 -6.25
N ILE A 20 -21.68 -5.82 -6.18
CA ILE A 20 -20.38 -6.13 -6.78
C ILE A 20 -20.45 -6.01 -8.32
N SER A 21 -21.58 -6.35 -8.94
CA SER A 21 -21.73 -6.22 -10.40
C SER A 21 -21.82 -4.78 -10.88
N HIS A 22 -22.13 -3.82 -10.00
CA HIS A 22 -22.15 -2.40 -10.33
C HIS A 22 -20.77 -1.73 -10.19
N ILE A 23 -19.82 -2.35 -9.51
CA ILE A 23 -18.46 -1.81 -9.35
C ILE A 23 -17.73 -1.91 -10.68
N THR A 24 -17.28 -0.79 -11.22
CA THR A 24 -16.66 -0.68 -12.54
C THR A 24 -15.18 -0.25 -12.47
N LEU A 25 -14.90 0.88 -11.84
CA LEU A 25 -13.55 1.44 -11.75
C LEU A 25 -12.71 0.79 -10.64
N LEU A 26 -13.37 0.38 -9.56
CA LEU A 26 -12.74 -0.17 -8.36
C LEU A 26 -12.67 -1.70 -8.37
N ASN A 27 -13.10 -2.35 -9.46
CA ASN A 27 -12.94 -3.79 -9.60
C ASN A 27 -11.45 -4.16 -9.83
N GLU A 28 -11.00 -5.25 -9.22
CA GLU A 28 -9.64 -5.75 -9.42
C GLU A 28 -9.52 -6.44 -10.78
N GLU A 29 -8.42 -6.14 -11.51
CA GLU A 29 -8.18 -6.71 -12.84
C GLU A 29 -7.83 -8.21 -12.81
N LYS A 30 -7.30 -8.71 -11.69
CA LYS A 30 -6.88 -10.12 -11.55
C LYS A 30 -7.93 -10.94 -10.81
N GLU A 31 -8.56 -11.86 -11.49
CA GLU A 31 -9.47 -12.83 -10.90
C GLU A 31 -8.75 -14.18 -10.61
N PRO A 32 -9.21 -14.93 -9.59
CA PRO A 32 -10.24 -14.55 -8.62
C PRO A 32 -9.72 -13.54 -7.59
N ASN A 33 -10.46 -12.46 -7.37
CA ASN A 33 -10.21 -11.47 -6.32
C ASN A 33 -11.21 -11.62 -5.16
N ALA A 34 -11.03 -10.85 -4.06
CA ALA A 34 -11.87 -10.97 -2.89
C ALA A 34 -13.36 -10.70 -3.21
N LEU A 35 -13.67 -9.66 -4.01
CA LEU A 35 -15.03 -9.33 -4.39
C LEU A 35 -15.66 -10.39 -5.29
N SER A 36 -14.92 -10.93 -6.28
CA SER A 36 -15.44 -12.00 -7.14
C SER A 36 -15.75 -13.27 -6.34
N LEU A 37 -14.89 -13.64 -5.39
CA LEU A 37 -15.12 -14.82 -4.54
C LEU A 37 -16.36 -14.66 -3.64
N ILE A 38 -16.59 -13.47 -3.07
CA ILE A 38 -17.82 -13.19 -2.31
C ILE A 38 -19.06 -13.21 -3.20
N LYS A 39 -18.97 -12.68 -4.41
CA LYS A 39 -20.04 -12.75 -5.41
C LYS A 39 -20.38 -14.19 -5.76
N ASP A 40 -19.36 -15.03 -6.01
CA ASP A 40 -19.53 -16.45 -6.34
C ASP A 40 -20.09 -17.24 -5.14
N ALA A 41 -19.68 -16.92 -3.91
CA ALA A 41 -20.27 -17.48 -2.70
C ALA A 41 -21.77 -17.13 -2.58
N ALA A 42 -22.15 -15.88 -2.91
CA ALA A 42 -23.53 -15.46 -2.94
C ALA A 42 -24.36 -16.21 -4.01
N PHE A 43 -23.78 -16.47 -5.21
CA PHE A 43 -24.44 -17.33 -6.21
C PHE A 43 -24.63 -18.76 -5.70
N ALA A 44 -23.62 -19.34 -5.03
CA ALA A 44 -23.72 -20.67 -4.45
C ALA A 44 -24.82 -20.75 -3.36
N ILE A 45 -24.97 -19.71 -2.52
CA ILE A 45 -26.07 -19.62 -1.53
C ILE A 45 -27.43 -19.62 -2.24
N ILE A 46 -27.62 -18.82 -3.28
CA ILE A 46 -28.87 -18.79 -4.06
C ILE A 46 -29.18 -20.18 -4.65
N ALA A 47 -28.16 -20.83 -5.23
CA ALA A 47 -28.28 -22.16 -5.80
C ALA A 47 -28.55 -23.25 -4.74
N GLY A 48 -28.22 -22.99 -3.47
CA GLY A 48 -28.33 -23.96 -2.38
C GLY A 48 -27.11 -24.85 -2.19
N ASP A 49 -26.01 -24.51 -2.84
CA ASP A 49 -24.70 -25.16 -2.63
C ASP A 49 -23.96 -24.55 -1.46
N CYS A 50 -24.34 -24.95 -0.24
CA CYS A 50 -23.77 -24.41 0.99
C CYS A 50 -22.30 -24.77 1.17
N MET A 51 -21.85 -25.95 0.68
CA MET A 51 -20.44 -26.34 0.75
C MET A 51 -19.60 -25.59 -0.28
N GLY A 52 -20.12 -25.31 -1.46
CA GLY A 52 -19.48 -24.44 -2.45
C GLY A 52 -19.32 -23.01 -1.90
N ALA A 53 -20.38 -22.47 -1.30
CA ALA A 53 -20.34 -21.15 -0.66
C ALA A 53 -19.27 -21.06 0.45
N TYR A 54 -19.18 -22.08 1.31
CA TYR A 54 -18.17 -22.18 2.36
C TYR A 54 -16.73 -22.15 1.80
N LYS A 55 -16.46 -22.95 0.76
CA LYS A 55 -15.12 -22.97 0.13
C LYS A 55 -14.73 -21.63 -0.47
N LEU A 56 -15.65 -21.02 -1.22
CA LEU A 56 -15.43 -19.69 -1.84
C LEU A 56 -15.23 -18.60 -0.80
N TYR A 57 -15.97 -18.67 0.31
CA TYR A 57 -15.76 -17.79 1.45
C TYR A 57 -14.35 -17.92 2.05
N HIS A 58 -13.87 -19.16 2.26
CA HIS A 58 -12.53 -19.39 2.81
C HIS A 58 -11.42 -18.92 1.84
N ASP A 59 -11.62 -19.09 0.53
CA ASP A 59 -10.69 -18.57 -0.46
C ASP A 59 -10.68 -17.03 -0.47
N CYS A 60 -11.84 -16.40 -0.26
CA CYS A 60 -11.92 -14.95 -0.03
C CYS A 60 -11.16 -14.53 1.24
N ALA A 61 -11.40 -15.17 2.38
CA ALA A 61 -10.71 -14.87 3.63
C ALA A 61 -9.18 -14.97 3.49
N ARG A 62 -8.68 -15.98 2.76
CA ARG A 62 -7.24 -16.09 2.43
C ARG A 62 -6.75 -14.91 1.58
N ARG A 63 -7.53 -14.44 0.62
CA ARG A 63 -7.19 -13.26 -0.18
C ARG A 63 -7.12 -12.00 0.67
N LEU A 64 -8.06 -11.82 1.59
CA LEU A 64 -8.08 -10.70 2.53
C LEU A 64 -6.85 -10.70 3.44
N LEU A 65 -6.42 -11.87 3.93
CA LEU A 65 -5.18 -12.02 4.72
C LEU A 65 -3.92 -11.60 3.95
N LEU A 66 -3.91 -11.78 2.62
CA LEU A 66 -2.81 -11.42 1.73
C LEU A 66 -3.00 -10.05 1.08
N SER A 67 -4.07 -9.33 1.42
CA SER A 67 -4.33 -7.99 0.91
C SER A 67 -3.23 -7.01 1.34
N PRO A 68 -2.80 -6.10 0.46
CA PRO A 68 -1.88 -5.02 0.82
C PRO A 68 -2.57 -3.88 1.58
N ALA A 69 -3.85 -4.04 1.96
CA ALA A 69 -4.60 -3.07 2.73
C ALA A 69 -4.03 -2.88 4.14
N ARG A 70 -4.04 -1.65 4.62
CA ARG A 70 -3.65 -1.31 6.01
C ARG A 70 -4.66 -1.91 6.99
N ARG A 71 -4.18 -2.40 8.13
CA ARG A 71 -5.03 -2.95 9.19
C ARG A 71 -5.47 -1.87 10.18
N VAL A 72 -6.48 -1.10 9.82
CA VAL A 72 -6.92 0.09 10.60
C VAL A 72 -8.31 -0.04 11.22
N SER A 73 -9.26 -0.75 10.56
CA SER A 73 -10.64 -0.84 11.03
C SER A 73 -10.85 -1.89 12.13
N GLY A 74 -10.10 -2.97 12.12
CA GLY A 74 -10.33 -4.18 12.90
C GLY A 74 -11.06 -5.27 12.11
N ASP A 75 -11.40 -5.00 10.84
CA ASP A 75 -12.06 -5.92 9.91
C ASP A 75 -11.32 -5.93 8.56
N MET A 76 -10.84 -7.11 8.13
CA MET A 76 -10.04 -7.25 6.91
C MET A 76 -10.84 -6.92 5.64
N PHE A 77 -12.15 -7.16 5.62
CA PHE A 77 -12.97 -6.87 4.46
C PHE A 77 -13.18 -5.37 4.32
N MET A 78 -13.51 -4.68 5.41
CA MET A 78 -13.61 -3.22 5.47
C MET A 78 -12.30 -2.56 5.00
N ASP A 79 -11.15 -2.99 5.55
CA ASP A 79 -9.85 -2.46 5.17
C ASP A 79 -9.56 -2.67 3.68
N HIS A 80 -9.94 -3.84 3.14
CA HIS A 80 -9.79 -4.12 1.71
C HIS A 80 -10.65 -3.20 0.83
N LEU A 81 -11.88 -2.92 1.24
CA LEU A 81 -12.77 -1.98 0.52
C LEU A 81 -12.22 -0.55 0.53
N ILE A 82 -11.70 -0.10 1.68
CA ILE A 82 -11.02 1.21 1.80
C ILE A 82 -9.78 1.24 0.89
N TRP A 83 -8.96 0.18 0.90
CA TRP A 83 -7.79 0.07 0.04
C TRP A 83 -8.15 0.18 -1.45
N LEU A 84 -9.23 -0.45 -1.90
CA LEU A 84 -9.71 -0.34 -3.27
C LEU A 84 -10.07 1.10 -3.64
N ALA A 85 -10.70 1.83 -2.73
CA ALA A 85 -11.17 3.19 -2.96
C ALA A 85 -10.05 4.24 -2.88
N VAL A 86 -9.06 4.05 -2.00
CA VAL A 86 -8.11 5.11 -1.60
C VAL A 86 -6.69 4.80 -2.06
N GLU A 87 -6.16 3.62 -1.75
CA GLU A 87 -4.73 3.35 -1.94
C GLU A 87 -4.39 2.70 -3.28
N ARG A 88 -5.35 2.01 -3.88
CA ARG A 88 -5.14 1.36 -5.17
C ARG A 88 -5.12 2.38 -6.31
N GLU A 89 -4.22 2.19 -7.27
CA GLU A 89 -4.23 2.99 -8.49
C GLU A 89 -5.41 2.59 -9.40
N HIS A 90 -6.33 3.50 -9.64
CA HIS A 90 -7.46 3.38 -10.56
C HIS A 90 -7.60 4.61 -11.45
N ALA A 91 -8.44 4.56 -12.48
CA ALA A 91 -8.54 5.62 -13.50
C ALA A 91 -8.89 6.99 -12.88
N PHE A 92 -9.84 7.03 -11.93
CA PHE A 92 -10.22 8.27 -11.26
C PHE A 92 -9.06 8.87 -10.44
N ALA A 93 -8.34 8.06 -9.64
CA ALA A 93 -7.19 8.53 -8.86
C ALA A 93 -6.08 9.11 -9.77
N LYS A 94 -5.81 8.46 -10.90
CA LYS A 94 -4.81 8.94 -11.88
C LYS A 94 -5.23 10.24 -12.56
N SER A 95 -6.50 10.41 -12.91
CA SER A 95 -7.05 11.64 -13.50
C SER A 95 -7.00 12.78 -12.48
N SER A 96 -7.45 12.51 -11.26
CA SER A 96 -7.43 13.49 -10.15
C SER A 96 -6.02 13.94 -9.80
N ALA A 97 -5.04 13.02 -9.76
CA ALA A 97 -3.64 13.36 -9.52
C ALA A 97 -3.05 14.30 -10.58
N ARG A 98 -3.60 14.31 -11.79
CA ARG A 98 -3.25 15.29 -12.84
C ARG A 98 -4.03 16.60 -12.75
N GLY A 99 -4.92 16.73 -11.78
CA GLY A 99 -5.81 17.86 -11.65
C GLY A 99 -6.94 17.88 -12.69
N GLU A 100 -7.21 16.74 -13.35
CA GLU A 100 -8.23 16.61 -14.39
C GLU A 100 -9.51 16.07 -13.76
N LEU A 101 -10.54 16.89 -13.70
CA LEU A 101 -11.88 16.45 -13.26
C LEU A 101 -12.67 15.97 -14.47
N ASP A 102 -12.76 14.66 -14.66
CA ASP A 102 -13.66 14.04 -15.65
C ASP A 102 -14.98 13.70 -14.96
N GLU A 103 -16.07 14.36 -15.40
CA GLU A 103 -17.40 14.16 -14.82
C GLU A 103 -17.91 12.71 -14.96
N ALA A 104 -17.58 12.04 -16.06
CA ALA A 104 -18.01 10.64 -16.28
C ALA A 104 -17.26 9.71 -15.31
N LEU A 105 -15.94 9.91 -15.11
CA LEU A 105 -15.17 9.18 -14.11
C LEU A 105 -15.66 9.50 -12.69
N LEU A 106 -15.98 10.75 -12.37
CA LEU A 106 -16.51 11.13 -11.06
C LEU A 106 -17.86 10.44 -10.78
N MET A 107 -18.77 10.42 -11.74
CA MET A 107 -20.07 9.77 -11.58
C MET A 107 -19.93 8.26 -11.41
N SER A 108 -19.06 7.63 -12.20
CA SER A 108 -18.76 6.20 -12.07
C SER A 108 -18.12 5.89 -10.72
N PHE A 109 -17.16 6.70 -10.28
CA PHE A 109 -16.51 6.55 -8.98
C PHE A 109 -17.48 6.72 -7.81
N ARG A 110 -18.38 7.72 -7.87
CA ARG A 110 -19.47 7.88 -6.88
C ARG A 110 -20.38 6.66 -6.80
N SER A 111 -20.70 6.04 -7.96
CA SER A 111 -21.48 4.81 -8.01
C SER A 111 -20.75 3.63 -7.34
N ASP A 112 -19.46 3.48 -7.65
CA ASP A 112 -18.63 2.44 -7.05
C ASP A 112 -18.48 2.64 -5.53
N LEU A 113 -18.25 3.88 -5.07
CA LEU A 113 -18.18 4.21 -3.65
C LEU A 113 -19.49 3.90 -2.92
N ALA A 114 -20.65 4.19 -3.54
CA ALA A 114 -21.94 3.83 -2.97
C ALA A 114 -22.08 2.31 -2.79
N ALA A 115 -21.64 1.53 -3.78
CA ALA A 115 -21.68 0.07 -3.72
C ALA A 115 -20.69 -0.47 -2.64
N LEU A 116 -19.46 0.08 -2.55
CA LEU A 116 -18.49 -0.30 -1.52
C LEU A 116 -18.98 0.06 -0.12
N GLY A 117 -19.55 1.26 0.06
CA GLY A 117 -20.10 1.68 1.35
C GLY A 117 -21.25 0.78 1.83
N GLU A 118 -22.09 0.29 0.92
CA GLU A 118 -23.10 -0.71 1.27
C GLU A 118 -22.47 -2.06 1.60
N LEU A 119 -21.46 -2.51 0.84
CA LEU A 119 -20.72 -3.76 1.12
C LEU A 119 -19.94 -3.70 2.43
N ALA A 120 -19.49 -2.52 2.85
CA ALA A 120 -18.79 -2.31 4.10
C ALA A 120 -19.61 -2.68 5.36
N SER A 121 -20.95 -2.78 5.21
CA SER A 121 -21.83 -3.28 6.27
C SER A 121 -22.01 -4.80 6.29
N LEU A 122 -21.37 -5.53 5.38
CA LEU A 122 -21.39 -6.99 5.31
C LEU A 122 -20.39 -7.57 6.28
N ASP A 123 -20.87 -8.42 7.21
CA ASP A 123 -20.04 -9.19 8.12
C ASP A 123 -19.91 -10.65 7.63
N TRP A 124 -18.82 -11.32 8.03
CA TRP A 124 -18.61 -12.75 7.79
C TRP A 124 -19.77 -13.60 8.34
N HIS A 125 -20.34 -13.19 9.47
CA HIS A 125 -21.48 -13.86 10.09
C HIS A 125 -22.75 -13.77 9.25
N ASP A 126 -22.93 -12.69 8.47
CA ASP A 126 -24.05 -12.58 7.53
C ASP A 126 -24.01 -13.65 6.44
N ILE A 127 -22.81 -13.94 5.93
CA ILE A 127 -22.63 -14.97 4.89
C ILE A 127 -22.92 -16.35 5.47
N TYR A 128 -22.37 -16.63 6.66
CA TYR A 128 -22.69 -17.86 7.38
C TYR A 128 -24.21 -18.01 7.61
N ARG A 129 -24.84 -16.99 8.16
CA ARG A 129 -26.28 -16.98 8.46
C ARG A 129 -27.11 -17.22 7.19
N MET A 130 -26.85 -16.49 6.11
CA MET A 130 -27.52 -16.69 4.83
C MET A 130 -27.37 -18.13 4.33
N CYS A 131 -26.18 -18.73 4.44
CA CYS A 131 -25.92 -20.11 4.06
C CYS A 131 -26.71 -21.10 4.94
N ALA A 132 -26.65 -20.95 6.26
CA ALA A 132 -27.33 -21.83 7.21
C ALA A 132 -28.87 -21.76 7.11
N GLU A 133 -29.44 -20.58 6.94
CA GLU A 133 -30.88 -20.38 6.76
C GLU A 133 -31.34 -20.94 5.41
N ARG A 134 -30.57 -20.73 4.34
CA ARG A 134 -30.85 -21.30 3.03
C ARG A 134 -30.90 -22.82 3.04
N TYR A 135 -29.97 -23.44 3.76
CA TYR A 135 -29.97 -24.89 3.98
C TYR A 135 -31.25 -25.37 4.68
N ARG A 136 -31.67 -24.67 5.76
CA ARG A 136 -32.93 -24.98 6.47
C ARG A 136 -34.16 -24.87 5.59
N GLU A 137 -34.25 -23.83 4.74
CA GLU A 137 -35.33 -23.66 3.75
C GLU A 137 -35.43 -24.85 2.77
N LEU A 138 -34.25 -25.32 2.27
CA LEU A 138 -34.20 -26.44 1.34
C LEU A 138 -34.60 -27.75 2.01
N GLN A 139 -34.15 -27.97 3.25
CA GLN A 139 -34.57 -29.12 4.04
C GLN A 139 -36.09 -29.15 4.28
N ALA A 140 -36.66 -28.02 4.68
CA ALA A 140 -38.11 -27.92 4.87
C ALA A 140 -38.86 -28.30 3.62
N LYS A 141 -38.50 -27.75 2.46
CA LYS A 141 -39.09 -28.07 1.16
C LYS A 141 -38.99 -29.55 0.81
N SER A 142 -37.83 -30.17 1.08
CA SER A 142 -37.63 -31.62 0.80
C SER A 142 -38.51 -32.50 1.70
N ARG A 143 -38.77 -32.10 2.97
CA ARG A 143 -39.67 -32.82 3.87
C ARG A 143 -41.11 -32.73 3.38
N TYR A 144 -41.61 -31.53 3.06
CA TYR A 144 -42.98 -31.35 2.52
C TYR A 144 -43.19 -32.15 1.24
N ALA A 145 -42.26 -32.15 0.30
CA ALA A 145 -42.35 -32.93 -0.93
C ALA A 145 -42.42 -34.46 -0.67
N ARG A 146 -41.72 -34.98 0.37
CA ARG A 146 -41.79 -36.37 0.79
C ARG A 146 -43.15 -36.72 1.44
N ASP A 147 -43.68 -35.83 2.26
CA ASP A 147 -44.94 -36.01 2.94
C ASP A 147 -46.10 -36.00 1.91
N ASP A 148 -46.11 -35.11 0.93
CA ASP A 148 -47.09 -35.06 -0.15
C ASP A 148 -47.09 -36.34 -1.02
N ILE A 149 -45.90 -36.88 -1.33
CA ILE A 149 -45.78 -38.14 -2.08
C ILE A 149 -46.31 -39.31 -1.24
N SER A 150 -46.06 -39.30 0.08
CA SER A 150 -46.58 -40.35 0.98
C SER A 150 -48.11 -40.31 1.11
N VAL A 151 -48.69 -39.12 1.17
CA VAL A 151 -50.13 -38.91 1.22
C VAL A 151 -50.78 -39.30 -0.09
N MET A 152 -50.19 -38.93 -1.24
CA MET A 152 -50.72 -39.34 -2.56
C MET A 152 -50.61 -40.85 -2.79
N SER A 153 -49.54 -41.47 -2.32
CA SER A 153 -49.40 -42.94 -2.42
C SER A 153 -50.37 -43.71 -1.53
N SER A 154 -50.78 -43.14 -0.38
CA SER A 154 -51.76 -43.74 0.52
C SER A 154 -53.21 -43.50 0.09
N ALA A 155 -53.51 -42.39 -0.60
CA ALA A 155 -54.88 -42.03 -1.02
C ALA A 155 -55.33 -42.71 -2.33
N ALA A 156 -54.38 -43.22 -3.10
CA ALA A 156 -54.68 -43.75 -4.47
C ALA A 156 -55.05 -45.22 -4.51
N TRP A 157 -55.11 -45.94 -3.36
CA TRP A 157 -55.41 -47.39 -3.35
C TRP A 157 -56.74 -47.70 -2.66
N THR A 158 -57.81 -47.72 -3.40
CA THR A 158 -59.12 -48.22 -2.93
C THR A 158 -59.62 -49.45 -3.74
N GLY A 159 -58.73 -50.18 -4.46
CA GLY A 159 -59.10 -51.28 -5.31
C GLY A 159 -58.89 -52.65 -4.64
N THR A 160 -59.81 -53.55 -4.84
CA THR A 160 -59.89 -54.94 -4.37
C THR A 160 -59.01 -55.93 -5.17
N GLU A 161 -58.15 -55.47 -6.08
CA GLU A 161 -57.31 -56.37 -6.86
C GLU A 161 -55.89 -56.57 -6.25
N PRO A 162 -55.26 -57.75 -6.40
CA PRO A 162 -53.95 -58.03 -5.84
C PRO A 162 -52.88 -57.15 -6.51
N ARG A 163 -52.10 -56.48 -5.68
CA ARG A 163 -50.98 -55.59 -6.06
C ARG A 163 -50.06 -56.27 -7.06
N PRO A 164 -49.85 -55.73 -8.25
CA PRO A 164 -48.83 -56.27 -9.16
C PRO A 164 -47.45 -56.09 -8.49
N LYS A 165 -46.64 -57.15 -8.43
CA LYS A 165 -45.28 -57.09 -7.93
C LYS A 165 -44.51 -56.03 -8.76
N PRO A 166 -43.83 -55.08 -8.13
CA PRO A 166 -43.02 -54.13 -8.87
C PRO A 166 -41.95 -54.90 -9.60
N GLN A 167 -41.91 -54.81 -10.91
CA GLN A 167 -40.73 -55.19 -11.70
C GLN A 167 -39.69 -54.11 -11.39
N GLN A 168 -38.69 -54.52 -10.65
CA GLN A 168 -37.46 -53.73 -10.49
C GLN A 168 -36.82 -53.53 -11.86
N LYS A 169 -37.16 -52.45 -12.53
CA LYS A 169 -36.24 -51.80 -13.48
C LYS A 169 -35.64 -50.65 -12.71
N ASP A 170 -34.31 -50.69 -12.56
CA ASP A 170 -33.51 -49.57 -12.08
C ASP A 170 -33.61 -48.39 -13.04
N VAL A 171 -34.72 -47.67 -12.97
CA VAL A 171 -34.86 -46.33 -13.51
C VAL A 171 -34.69 -45.39 -12.33
N PRO A 172 -33.62 -44.56 -12.29
CA PRO A 172 -33.50 -43.55 -11.25
C PRO A 172 -34.76 -42.69 -11.31
N LEU A 173 -35.52 -42.70 -10.22
CA LEU A 173 -36.62 -41.73 -10.07
C LEU A 173 -36.05 -40.32 -10.20
N PRO A 174 -36.73 -39.40 -10.93
CA PRO A 174 -36.34 -38.01 -10.95
C PRO A 174 -36.62 -37.41 -9.58
N GLY A 175 -35.66 -37.57 -8.66
CA GLY A 175 -35.81 -37.18 -7.25
C GLY A 175 -34.60 -37.48 -6.38
N ASP A 176 -33.64 -38.27 -6.86
CA ASP A 176 -32.35 -38.48 -6.16
C ASP A 176 -31.33 -37.37 -6.49
N ALA A 177 -31.77 -36.11 -6.45
CA ALA A 177 -30.86 -35.03 -6.19
C ALA A 177 -30.34 -35.28 -4.74
N ALA A 178 -29.07 -35.59 -4.59
CA ALA A 178 -28.44 -35.80 -3.29
C ALA A 178 -28.88 -34.66 -2.35
N ALA A 179 -29.38 -35.04 -1.17
CA ALA A 179 -29.81 -34.04 -0.18
C ALA A 179 -28.66 -33.01 0.00
N PRO A 180 -28.98 -31.71 0.03
CA PRO A 180 -27.95 -30.71 0.17
C PRO A 180 -27.15 -30.99 1.44
N LEU A 181 -25.82 -30.95 1.32
CA LEU A 181 -24.93 -31.13 2.47
C LEU A 181 -25.08 -29.94 3.42
N PRO A 182 -25.09 -30.20 4.76
CA PRO A 182 -25.16 -29.10 5.71
C PRO A 182 -23.91 -28.20 5.60
N PRO A 183 -24.05 -26.90 5.80
CA PRO A 183 -22.88 -26.04 5.94
C PRO A 183 -22.10 -26.50 7.20
N PRO A 184 -20.77 -26.30 7.23
CA PRO A 184 -19.98 -26.46 8.44
C PRO A 184 -20.51 -25.62 9.59
N SER A 185 -20.15 -25.99 10.83
CA SER A 185 -20.55 -25.24 12.02
C SER A 185 -19.97 -23.82 11.98
N GLU A 186 -20.60 -22.89 12.69
CA GLU A 186 -20.17 -21.48 12.74
C GLU A 186 -18.70 -21.35 13.15
N SER A 187 -18.24 -22.16 14.09
CA SER A 187 -16.86 -22.16 14.57
C SER A 187 -15.80 -22.55 13.53
N GLU A 188 -16.22 -23.13 12.39
CA GLU A 188 -15.33 -23.50 11.29
C GLU A 188 -15.18 -22.35 10.27
N TRP A 189 -15.98 -21.28 10.38
CA TRP A 189 -15.87 -20.11 9.51
C TRP A 189 -14.82 -19.15 10.06
N LEU A 190 -13.93 -18.67 9.18
CA LEU A 190 -12.88 -17.72 9.56
C LEU A 190 -13.50 -16.35 9.79
N SER A 191 -13.28 -15.77 10.98
CA SER A 191 -13.63 -14.36 11.20
C SER A 191 -12.76 -13.44 10.34
N TRP A 192 -13.33 -12.33 9.86
CA TRP A 192 -12.58 -11.25 9.23
C TRP A 192 -11.98 -10.28 10.24
N SER A 193 -12.38 -10.37 11.52
CA SER A 193 -11.91 -9.50 12.57
C SER A 193 -10.48 -9.86 13.00
N TYR A 194 -9.69 -8.84 13.33
CA TYR A 194 -8.34 -8.98 13.87
C TYR A 194 -8.14 -8.03 15.07
N GLY A 195 -7.23 -8.38 15.99
CA GLY A 195 -7.01 -7.62 17.23
C GLY A 195 -5.95 -6.54 17.14
N GLU A 196 -4.87 -6.81 16.37
CA GLU A 196 -3.75 -5.87 16.22
C GLU A 196 -3.98 -4.95 15.05
N LYS A 197 -4.07 -3.65 15.32
CA LYS A 197 -4.13 -2.58 14.32
C LYS A 197 -2.74 -2.05 14.07
N GLU A 198 -2.48 -1.65 12.82
CA GLU A 198 -1.23 -0.96 12.50
C GLU A 198 -1.16 0.38 13.26
N PRO A 199 0.02 0.73 13.82
CA PRO A 199 0.16 1.99 14.52
C PRO A 199 -0.13 3.18 13.58
N ARG A 200 -0.81 4.18 14.11
CA ARG A 200 -1.07 5.43 13.41
C ARG A 200 0.25 6.15 13.17
N GLY A 201 0.47 6.68 11.97
CA GLY A 201 1.60 7.56 11.66
C GLY A 201 2.83 6.90 11.02
N GLU A 202 2.87 5.58 10.80
CA GLU A 202 3.98 4.93 10.07
C GLU A 202 3.97 5.19 8.55
N TYR A 203 2.85 5.65 8.02
CA TYR A 203 2.74 6.01 6.60
C TYR A 203 2.88 7.52 6.45
N ALA A 204 3.82 7.93 5.62
CA ALA A 204 4.21 9.31 5.40
C ALA A 204 3.15 10.22 4.75
N ALA A 205 2.00 9.67 4.47
CA ALA A 205 0.92 10.43 3.87
C ALA A 205 0.05 11.02 4.97
N ASP A 206 0.06 12.30 5.03
CA ASP A 206 -0.92 13.25 5.50
C ASP A 206 -1.91 12.84 6.60
N GLU A 207 -2.03 13.69 7.60
CA GLU A 207 -3.18 13.76 8.53
C GLU A 207 -4.52 13.67 7.78
N VAL A 208 -4.58 14.20 6.55
CA VAL A 208 -5.74 14.14 5.64
C VAL A 208 -6.10 12.70 5.26
N LEU A 209 -5.12 11.84 5.01
CA LEU A 209 -5.38 10.43 4.69
C LEU A 209 -6.01 9.71 5.87
N GLU A 210 -5.50 9.91 7.08
CA GLU A 210 -6.07 9.31 8.30
C GLU A 210 -7.50 9.81 8.57
N GLU A 211 -7.76 11.09 8.36
CA GLU A 211 -9.11 11.66 8.47
C GLU A 211 -10.07 10.99 7.47
N ILE A 212 -9.65 10.78 6.23
CA ILE A 212 -10.44 10.08 5.22
C ILE A 212 -10.74 8.63 5.62
N TYR A 213 -9.75 7.90 6.16
CA TYR A 213 -9.98 6.55 6.67
C TYR A 213 -11.04 6.53 7.78
N ILE A 214 -10.93 7.42 8.76
CA ILE A 214 -11.89 7.52 9.87
C ILE A 214 -13.28 7.82 9.31
N ARG A 215 -13.40 8.78 8.39
CA ARG A 215 -14.69 9.15 7.80
C ARG A 215 -15.31 8.01 6.99
N LEU A 216 -14.52 7.22 6.24
CA LEU A 216 -15.02 6.04 5.53
C LEU A 216 -15.47 4.94 6.51
N MET A 217 -14.76 4.71 7.60
CA MET A 217 -15.14 3.72 8.62
C MET A 217 -16.43 4.11 9.36
N GLU A 218 -16.66 5.39 9.58
CA GLU A 218 -17.81 5.89 10.34
C GLU A 218 -19.04 6.19 9.46
N SER A 219 -18.84 6.39 8.16
CA SER A 219 -19.92 6.76 7.25
C SER A 219 -20.61 5.54 6.63
N PRO A 220 -21.93 5.46 6.70
CA PRO A 220 -22.69 4.42 5.99
C PRO A 220 -22.86 4.72 4.50
N ASP A 221 -22.57 5.93 4.04
CA ASP A 221 -22.65 6.36 2.64
C ASP A 221 -21.32 6.98 2.19
N TRP A 222 -20.57 6.21 1.40
CA TRP A 222 -19.28 6.64 0.87
C TRP A 222 -19.40 7.53 -0.36
N ARG A 223 -20.57 7.63 -0.97
CA ARG A 223 -20.79 8.45 -2.20
C ARG A 223 -20.37 9.90 -2.02
N GLY A 224 -20.65 10.47 -0.84
CA GLY A 224 -20.28 11.85 -0.51
C GLY A 224 -18.78 12.10 -0.38
N MET A 225 -17.96 11.04 -0.24
CA MET A 225 -16.51 11.14 -0.10
C MET A 225 -15.76 11.34 -1.43
N ALA A 226 -16.46 11.30 -2.58
CA ALA A 226 -15.80 11.36 -3.88
C ALA A 226 -15.01 12.66 -4.12
N GLU A 227 -15.52 13.82 -3.63
CA GLU A 227 -14.83 15.09 -3.74
C GLU A 227 -13.62 15.20 -2.80
N ASP A 228 -13.74 14.68 -1.59
CA ASP A 228 -12.63 14.63 -0.65
C ASP A 228 -11.50 13.75 -1.19
N LEU A 229 -11.85 12.60 -1.78
CA LEU A 229 -10.89 11.72 -2.45
C LEU A 229 -10.28 12.36 -3.71
N PHE A 230 -11.06 13.12 -4.48
CA PHE A 230 -10.50 13.92 -5.57
C PHE A 230 -9.44 14.89 -5.06
N ASN A 231 -9.76 15.66 -4.01
CA ASN A 231 -8.84 16.63 -3.41
C ASN A 231 -7.59 15.96 -2.83
N LEU A 232 -7.74 14.80 -2.18
CA LEU A 232 -6.62 13.99 -1.70
C LEU A 232 -5.69 13.62 -2.87
N PHE A 233 -6.22 13.04 -3.95
CA PHE A 233 -5.41 12.63 -5.08
C PHE A 233 -4.77 13.82 -5.81
N ALA A 234 -5.49 14.93 -5.93
CA ALA A 234 -4.98 16.15 -6.55
C ALA A 234 -3.87 16.85 -5.75
N SER A 235 -3.82 16.64 -4.44
CA SER A 235 -2.78 17.22 -3.57
C SER A 235 -1.65 16.25 -3.24
N SER A 236 -1.96 14.99 -2.92
CA SER A 236 -1.03 14.02 -2.35
C SER A 236 -0.65 12.90 -3.32
N GLY A 237 -1.16 12.94 -4.57
CA GLY A 237 -0.91 11.92 -5.58
C GLY A 237 -1.77 10.66 -5.40
N SER A 238 -1.41 9.58 -6.09
CA SER A 238 -2.18 8.34 -6.08
C SER A 238 -1.31 7.09 -5.88
N GLY A 239 -1.90 6.02 -5.38
CA GLY A 239 -1.24 4.72 -5.24
C GLY A 239 -0.06 4.74 -4.27
N ILE A 240 1.11 4.30 -4.73
CA ILE A 240 2.32 4.21 -3.90
C ILE A 240 2.76 5.56 -3.32
N PHE A 241 2.43 6.67 -3.98
CA PHE A 241 2.81 8.01 -3.53
C PHE A 241 2.06 8.47 -2.28
N LEU A 242 0.90 7.86 -1.99
CA LEU A 242 0.17 8.05 -0.73
C LEU A 242 0.81 7.29 0.44
N LYS A 243 1.58 6.23 0.14
CA LYS A 243 2.09 5.30 1.17
C LYS A 243 3.43 5.71 1.77
N THR A 244 4.25 6.42 1.03
CA THR A 244 5.62 6.73 1.49
C THR A 244 6.17 8.00 0.86
N ARG A 245 7.04 8.66 1.61
CA ARG A 245 7.83 9.80 1.12
C ARG A 245 9.14 9.36 0.48
N LEU A 246 9.60 8.13 0.79
CA LEU A 246 10.82 7.56 0.26
C LEU A 246 10.52 6.34 -0.61
N LEU A 247 10.84 6.46 -1.88
CA LEU A 247 10.61 5.45 -2.91
C LEU A 247 11.96 4.91 -3.42
N LYS A 248 11.95 3.68 -3.92
CA LYS A 248 13.06 3.09 -4.66
C LYS A 248 12.59 2.73 -6.06
N CYS A 249 13.41 3.03 -7.07
CA CYS A 249 13.15 2.67 -8.46
C CYS A 249 14.22 1.70 -8.97
N ALA A 250 13.78 0.52 -9.40
CA ALA A 250 14.60 -0.49 -10.04
C ALA A 250 13.92 -0.94 -11.34
N GLY A 251 14.63 -0.95 -12.46
CA GLY A 251 14.09 -1.34 -13.77
C GLY A 251 12.83 -0.57 -14.17
N GLY A 252 12.74 0.73 -13.82
CA GLY A 252 11.58 1.57 -14.10
C GLY A 252 10.35 1.30 -13.23
N THR A 253 10.44 0.41 -12.25
CA THR A 253 9.37 0.08 -11.31
C THR A 253 9.61 0.76 -9.97
N LEU A 254 8.60 1.50 -9.48
CA LEU A 254 8.62 2.14 -8.16
C LEU A 254 8.15 1.14 -7.10
N GLY A 255 8.91 1.07 -6.01
CA GLY A 255 8.60 0.31 -4.81
C GLY A 255 8.85 1.13 -3.55
N LEU A 256 8.47 0.57 -2.40
CA LEU A 256 8.81 1.14 -1.10
C LEU A 256 10.31 0.99 -0.89
N ALA A 257 10.99 2.05 -0.44
CA ALA A 257 12.33 1.90 0.09
C ALA A 257 12.25 1.27 1.50
N ALA A 258 13.29 0.52 1.87
CA ALA A 258 13.39 0.06 3.25
C ALA A 258 13.41 1.27 4.19
N ALA A 259 12.73 1.16 5.33
CA ALA A 259 12.79 2.17 6.38
C ALA A 259 14.26 2.44 6.72
N ARG A 260 14.68 3.68 6.61
CA ARG A 260 16.01 4.10 7.09
C ARG A 260 15.80 4.69 8.47
N HIS A 261 16.74 4.42 9.36
CA HIS A 261 16.82 5.18 10.60
C HIS A 261 16.90 6.66 10.26
N GLU A 262 16.27 7.50 11.06
CA GLU A 262 16.29 8.95 10.91
C GLU A 262 17.71 9.43 10.62
N ALA A 263 17.87 10.15 9.53
CA ALA A 263 19.16 10.71 9.17
C ALA A 263 19.46 11.85 10.15
N VAL A 264 20.48 11.67 10.97
CA VAL A 264 20.91 12.71 11.91
C VAL A 264 21.55 13.85 11.12
N ALA A 265 20.99 15.05 11.23
CA ALA A 265 21.57 16.25 10.65
C ALA A 265 22.88 16.59 11.42
N LEU A 266 24.00 16.62 10.70
CA LEU A 266 25.31 16.85 11.28
C LEU A 266 25.81 18.26 10.93
N SER A 267 26.29 19.01 11.93
CA SER A 267 26.77 20.38 11.75
C SER A 267 27.94 20.50 10.76
N VAL A 268 28.74 19.46 10.63
CA VAL A 268 29.84 19.38 9.65
C VAL A 268 29.36 19.48 8.21
N GLN A 269 28.05 19.28 7.96
CA GLN A 269 27.41 19.33 6.64
C GLN A 269 26.68 20.67 6.41
N ASP A 270 26.70 21.63 7.32
CA ASP A 270 25.86 22.84 7.29
C ASP A 270 25.98 23.64 5.98
N ASN A 271 27.22 23.84 5.47
CA ASN A 271 27.42 24.55 4.20
C ASN A 271 26.77 23.81 3.02
N ALA A 272 26.95 22.50 2.95
CA ALA A 272 26.36 21.67 1.91
C ALA A 272 24.84 21.58 2.07
N LYS A 273 24.36 21.49 3.31
CA LYS A 273 22.95 21.52 3.68
C LYS A 273 22.28 22.83 3.25
N GLN A 274 22.89 23.98 3.53
CA GLN A 274 22.39 25.29 3.12
C GLN A 274 22.33 25.37 1.60
N ALA A 275 23.42 25.02 0.89
CA ALA A 275 23.47 25.10 -0.57
C ALA A 275 22.43 24.20 -1.23
N LEU A 276 22.21 22.98 -0.73
CA LEU A 276 21.17 22.07 -1.24
C LEU A 276 19.77 22.59 -0.90
N GLY A 277 19.56 23.08 0.32
CA GLY A 277 18.31 23.66 0.77
C GLY A 277 17.85 24.82 -0.09
N GLU A 278 18.75 25.75 -0.44
CA GLU A 278 18.45 26.86 -1.36
C GLU A 278 17.95 26.36 -2.72
N ARG A 279 18.51 25.26 -3.23
CA ARG A 279 18.08 24.66 -4.50
C ARG A 279 16.72 23.97 -4.40
N ILE A 280 16.50 23.24 -3.31
CA ILE A 280 15.20 22.63 -3.04
C ILE A 280 14.12 23.72 -2.88
N ILE A 281 14.38 24.77 -2.12
CA ILE A 281 13.45 25.89 -1.94
C ILE A 281 13.11 26.57 -3.28
N ALA A 282 14.12 26.85 -4.11
CA ALA A 282 13.90 27.41 -5.43
C ALA A 282 13.04 26.49 -6.31
N PHE A 283 13.34 25.20 -6.31
CA PHE A 283 12.57 24.17 -7.00
C PHE A 283 11.12 24.09 -6.47
N MET A 284 10.92 24.07 -5.17
CA MET A 284 9.58 24.07 -4.54
C MET A 284 8.76 25.32 -4.91
N ARG A 285 9.41 26.46 -5.15
CA ARG A 285 8.77 27.69 -5.62
C ARG A 285 8.50 27.74 -7.13
N GLY A 286 8.79 26.65 -7.85
CA GLY A 286 8.51 26.53 -9.28
C GLY A 286 9.64 26.97 -10.21
N SER A 287 10.85 27.16 -9.71
CA SER A 287 12.02 27.35 -10.57
C SER A 287 12.32 26.06 -11.35
N ARG A 288 12.83 26.21 -12.56
CA ARG A 288 13.26 25.06 -13.38
C ARG A 288 14.26 24.20 -12.59
N PRO A 289 14.08 22.87 -12.54
CA PRO A 289 14.97 21.98 -11.84
C PRO A 289 16.37 22.01 -12.51
N LEU A 290 17.39 22.28 -11.71
CA LEU A 290 18.78 22.23 -12.13
C LEU A 290 19.43 21.00 -11.46
N PRO A 291 20.00 20.05 -12.23
CA PRO A 291 20.68 18.89 -11.68
C PRO A 291 21.79 19.28 -10.71
N VAL A 292 21.79 18.67 -9.51
CA VAL A 292 22.72 18.94 -8.41
C VAL A 292 23.67 17.75 -8.24
N LEU A 293 24.97 18.00 -8.12
CA LEU A 293 25.97 17.01 -7.73
C LEU A 293 26.53 17.35 -6.34
N ILE A 294 26.40 16.45 -5.40
CA ILE A 294 27.07 16.49 -4.11
C ILE A 294 28.33 15.60 -4.22
N HIS A 295 29.52 16.21 -4.16
CA HIS A 295 30.75 15.47 -4.33
C HIS A 295 31.72 15.66 -3.17
N GLY A 296 32.60 14.66 -2.96
CA GLY A 296 33.57 14.67 -1.88
C GLY A 296 33.99 13.25 -1.48
N PRO A 297 34.85 13.07 -0.48
CA PRO A 297 35.35 11.77 -0.05
C PRO A 297 34.25 10.73 0.16
N LYS A 298 34.61 9.44 0.12
CA LYS A 298 33.66 8.36 0.41
C LYS A 298 33.20 8.42 1.86
N ALA A 299 31.96 7.97 2.10
CA ALA A 299 31.39 7.77 3.44
C ALA A 299 31.34 9.02 4.35
N ILE A 300 31.26 10.23 3.77
CA ILE A 300 31.08 11.49 4.54
C ILE A 300 29.61 11.91 4.65
N GLY A 301 28.65 11.04 4.35
CA GLY A 301 27.23 11.30 4.56
C GLY A 301 26.52 12.04 3.44
N LYS A 302 27.00 12.00 2.17
CA LYS A 302 26.37 12.68 1.04
C LYS A 302 24.92 12.23 0.79
N THR A 303 24.68 10.93 0.80
CA THR A 303 23.35 10.34 0.64
C THR A 303 22.45 10.68 1.82
N GLU A 304 22.97 10.57 3.03
CA GLU A 304 22.28 10.93 4.26
C GLU A 304 21.87 12.40 4.26
N LEU A 305 22.74 13.30 3.83
CA LEU A 305 22.43 14.73 3.68
C LEU A 305 21.26 14.93 2.68
N ALA A 306 21.32 14.31 1.52
CA ALA A 306 20.25 14.45 0.52
C ALA A 306 18.91 13.95 1.04
N LEU A 307 18.90 12.83 1.78
CA LEU A 307 17.69 12.26 2.35
C LEU A 307 17.16 13.10 3.53
N SER A 308 18.03 13.56 4.44
CA SER A 308 17.62 14.44 5.54
C SER A 308 17.00 15.74 5.02
N MET A 309 17.54 16.28 3.94
CA MET A 309 16.95 17.43 3.27
C MET A 309 15.57 17.15 2.67
N ALA A 310 15.36 15.95 2.11
CA ALA A 310 14.03 15.58 1.65
C ALA A 310 13.00 15.47 2.79
N ASP A 311 13.44 15.03 3.96
CA ASP A 311 12.60 14.92 5.16
C ASP A 311 12.19 16.30 5.73
N GLU A 312 13.02 17.32 5.56
CA GLU A 312 12.70 18.70 5.97
C GLU A 312 11.58 19.35 5.12
N PHE A 313 11.29 18.80 3.93
CA PHE A 313 10.25 19.32 3.04
C PHE A 313 9.10 18.31 2.88
N PRO A 314 8.01 18.43 3.66
CA PRO A 314 6.90 17.45 3.65
C PRO A 314 6.27 17.20 2.28
N GLU A 315 6.27 18.19 1.40
CA GLU A 315 5.71 18.12 0.04
C GLU A 315 6.65 17.47 -0.97
N LEU A 316 7.93 17.22 -0.59
CA LEU A 316 8.92 16.57 -1.45
C LEU A 316 8.93 15.07 -1.22
N ARG A 317 8.99 14.30 -2.30
CA ARG A 317 9.18 12.85 -2.28
C ARG A 317 10.58 12.52 -2.77
N ALA A 318 11.31 11.67 -2.05
CA ALA A 318 12.61 11.17 -2.52
C ALA A 318 12.46 9.85 -3.27
N VAL A 319 13.12 9.73 -4.41
CA VAL A 319 13.17 8.50 -5.21
C VAL A 319 14.62 8.10 -5.38
N ILE A 320 15.05 7.04 -4.71
CA ILE A 320 16.38 6.45 -4.90
C ILE A 320 16.35 5.61 -6.17
N ILE A 321 17.29 5.84 -7.06
CA ILE A 321 17.33 5.16 -8.36
C ILE A 321 18.50 4.19 -8.44
N GLU A 322 18.23 3.02 -8.98
CA GLU A 322 19.27 2.11 -9.50
C GLU A 322 19.54 2.40 -10.97
N PRO A 323 20.75 2.08 -11.48
CA PRO A 323 21.07 2.20 -12.92
C PRO A 323 20.05 1.45 -13.77
N MET A 324 19.57 2.09 -14.85
CA MET A 324 18.49 1.53 -15.67
C MET A 324 18.63 1.88 -17.15
N ALA A 325 17.95 1.11 -18.01
CA ALA A 325 17.88 1.36 -19.44
C ALA A 325 17.07 2.62 -19.78
N GLY A 326 17.33 3.24 -20.93
CA GLY A 326 16.64 4.47 -21.35
C GLY A 326 15.12 4.36 -21.43
N ALA A 327 14.58 3.21 -21.85
CA ALA A 327 13.13 2.97 -21.86
C ALA A 327 12.51 3.00 -20.45
N ASP A 328 13.24 2.56 -19.44
CA ASP A 328 12.80 2.56 -18.05
C ASP A 328 12.86 3.97 -17.44
N VAL A 329 13.85 4.80 -17.87
CA VAL A 329 13.92 6.22 -17.50
C VAL A 329 12.68 6.96 -18.00
N HIS A 330 12.29 6.77 -19.26
CA HIS A 330 11.08 7.40 -19.81
C HIS A 330 9.82 6.95 -19.09
N ARG A 331 9.71 5.67 -18.74
CA ARG A 331 8.56 5.14 -17.98
C ARG A 331 8.49 5.76 -16.60
N LEU A 332 9.64 5.87 -15.91
CA LEU A 332 9.72 6.53 -14.60
C LEU A 332 9.26 8.00 -14.70
N PHE A 333 9.84 8.76 -15.63
CA PHE A 333 9.50 10.18 -15.80
C PHE A 333 8.03 10.40 -16.15
N ALA A 334 7.46 9.58 -17.03
CA ALA A 334 6.04 9.65 -17.34
C ALA A 334 5.16 9.39 -16.10
N ARG A 335 5.60 8.49 -15.22
CA ARG A 335 4.89 8.19 -13.96
C ARG A 335 5.00 9.33 -12.95
N LEU A 336 6.19 9.94 -12.80
CA LEU A 336 6.40 11.06 -11.89
C LEU A 336 5.69 12.33 -12.38
N CYS A 337 5.77 12.62 -13.67
CA CYS A 337 5.13 13.77 -14.31
C CYS A 337 3.58 13.74 -14.14
N ALA A 338 3.00 12.55 -14.05
CA ALA A 338 1.57 12.37 -13.85
C ALA A 338 1.10 12.63 -12.41
N GLN A 339 2.01 12.98 -11.48
CA GLN A 339 1.67 13.27 -10.08
C GLN A 339 1.74 14.76 -9.79
N PRO A 340 0.92 15.28 -8.86
CA PRO A 340 0.94 16.69 -8.44
C PRO A 340 2.15 17.03 -7.56
N LEU A 341 2.90 16.01 -7.16
CA LEU A 341 4.00 16.07 -6.21
C LEU A 341 5.31 16.52 -6.86
N ARG A 342 6.23 17.00 -6.04
CA ARG A 342 7.61 17.27 -6.43
C ARG A 342 8.52 16.14 -5.96
N PHE A 343 9.49 15.78 -6.79
CA PHE A 343 10.35 14.64 -6.57
C PHE A 343 11.81 15.05 -6.56
N MET A 344 12.55 14.60 -5.55
CA MET A 344 14.00 14.57 -5.57
C MET A 344 14.46 13.20 -6.05
N LEU A 345 15.16 13.16 -7.16
CA LEU A 345 15.65 11.93 -7.79
C LEU A 345 17.09 11.69 -7.34
N LEU A 346 17.29 10.77 -6.39
CA LEU A 346 18.61 10.51 -5.81
C LEU A 346 19.38 9.45 -6.59
N ILE A 347 20.52 9.86 -7.15
CA ILE A 347 21.45 9.05 -7.93
C ILE A 347 22.70 8.80 -7.11
N GLU A 348 22.85 7.60 -6.53
CA GLU A 348 23.98 7.29 -5.68
C GLU A 348 25.22 6.88 -6.48
N ASN A 349 26.40 7.43 -6.09
CA ASN A 349 27.72 7.11 -6.69
C ASN A 349 27.73 7.23 -8.22
N ALA A 350 27.22 8.34 -8.74
CA ALA A 350 27.04 8.57 -10.19
C ALA A 350 28.35 8.46 -10.98
N ASP A 351 29.48 8.81 -10.39
CA ASP A 351 30.82 8.72 -10.99
C ASP A 351 31.34 7.28 -11.10
N ALA A 352 30.99 6.39 -10.20
CA ALA A 352 31.41 4.99 -10.22
C ALA A 352 30.74 4.17 -11.34
N TYR A 353 29.55 4.59 -11.81
CA TYR A 353 28.74 3.86 -12.78
C TYR A 353 28.38 4.71 -14.00
N SER A 354 29.25 5.63 -14.39
CA SER A 354 28.99 6.60 -15.45
C SER A 354 28.33 6.03 -16.72
N PRO A 355 28.78 4.91 -17.31
CA PRO A 355 28.10 4.36 -18.50
C PRO A 355 26.67 3.88 -18.24
N LEU A 356 26.38 3.38 -17.04
CA LEU A 356 25.05 2.88 -16.67
C LEU A 356 24.08 4.02 -16.35
N TRP A 357 24.59 5.19 -15.95
CA TRP A 357 23.81 6.39 -15.72
C TRP A 357 23.56 7.22 -16.99
N SER A 358 24.24 6.92 -18.09
CA SER A 358 24.16 7.70 -19.33
C SER A 358 22.72 7.97 -19.80
N PRO A 359 21.78 7.03 -19.82
CA PRO A 359 20.41 7.32 -20.24
C PRO A 359 19.71 8.37 -19.37
N LEU A 360 19.94 8.31 -18.05
CA LEU A 360 19.37 9.26 -17.11
C LEU A 360 20.02 10.64 -17.24
N LEU A 361 21.35 10.69 -17.32
CA LEU A 361 22.10 11.93 -17.50
C LEU A 361 21.73 12.62 -18.81
N CYS A 362 21.60 11.88 -19.91
CA CYS A 362 21.10 12.41 -21.17
C CYS A 362 19.69 13.00 -21.05
N ALA A 363 18.80 12.35 -20.31
CA ALA A 363 17.46 12.88 -20.08
C ALA A 363 17.48 14.16 -19.23
N CYS A 364 18.38 14.25 -18.23
CA CYS A 364 18.54 15.44 -17.41
C CYS A 364 19.06 16.64 -18.20
N THR A 365 19.92 16.43 -19.21
CA THR A 365 20.54 17.49 -20.01
C THR A 365 19.83 17.78 -21.32
N GLY A 366 19.19 16.77 -21.91
CA GLY A 366 18.54 16.82 -23.22
C GLY A 366 17.13 17.43 -23.25
N GLY A 367 16.66 18.02 -22.14
CA GLY A 367 15.31 18.62 -22.07
C GLY A 367 14.18 17.63 -21.83
N GLY A 368 14.48 16.38 -21.54
CA GLY A 368 13.49 15.34 -21.18
C GLY A 368 13.15 15.26 -19.69
N LEU A 369 13.73 16.14 -18.88
CA LEU A 369 13.49 16.18 -17.42
C LEU A 369 12.13 16.82 -17.14
N PRO A 370 11.24 16.15 -16.38
CA PRO A 370 9.99 16.75 -15.95
C PRO A 370 10.20 17.95 -15.00
N ASP A 371 9.34 18.96 -15.10
CA ASP A 371 9.45 20.17 -14.28
C ASP A 371 9.25 19.91 -12.77
N ASN A 372 8.65 18.79 -12.41
CA ASN A 372 8.44 18.36 -11.04
C ASN A 372 9.50 17.38 -10.50
N VAL A 373 10.64 17.23 -11.18
CA VAL A 373 11.71 16.29 -10.81
C VAL A 373 13.05 17.04 -10.68
N LEU A 374 13.65 17.03 -9.50
CA LEU A 374 14.98 17.57 -9.19
C LEU A 374 16.00 16.43 -9.08
N PRO A 375 16.91 16.23 -10.05
CA PRO A 375 17.99 15.26 -9.91
C PRO A 375 19.04 15.73 -8.91
N VAL A 376 19.37 14.85 -7.96
CA VAL A 376 20.45 15.04 -6.99
C VAL A 376 21.35 13.81 -7.05
N ALA A 377 22.57 13.99 -7.49
CA ALA A 377 23.57 12.93 -7.57
C ALA A 377 24.59 13.02 -6.46
N THR A 378 25.10 11.88 -6.03
CA THR A 378 26.28 11.81 -5.15
C THR A 378 27.46 11.21 -5.91
N GLY A 379 28.68 11.72 -5.65
CA GLY A 379 29.89 11.24 -6.30
C GLY A 379 31.14 11.51 -5.45
N THR A 380 32.28 10.96 -5.87
CA THR A 380 33.56 11.23 -5.20
C THR A 380 34.29 12.42 -5.82
N SER A 381 34.01 12.73 -7.10
CA SER A 381 34.63 13.80 -7.86
C SER A 381 33.61 14.57 -8.68
N ALA A 382 33.87 15.85 -8.92
CA ALA A 382 33.12 16.68 -9.84
C ALA A 382 33.66 16.60 -11.29
N SER A 383 34.79 15.94 -11.51
CA SER A 383 35.43 15.82 -12.83
C SER A 383 34.66 14.83 -13.70
N GLY A 384 34.40 15.19 -14.93
CA GLY A 384 33.63 14.35 -15.87
C GLY A 384 32.12 14.32 -15.62
N MET A 385 31.60 15.25 -14.78
CA MET A 385 30.18 15.36 -14.42
C MET A 385 29.66 16.77 -14.82
N GLU A 386 29.88 17.14 -16.07
CA GLU A 386 29.50 18.46 -16.62
C GLU A 386 27.98 18.62 -16.76
N GLU A 387 27.24 17.52 -16.75
CA GLU A 387 25.78 17.50 -16.79
C GLU A 387 25.14 18.16 -15.55
N PHE A 388 25.88 18.20 -14.45
CA PHE A 388 25.40 18.82 -13.23
C PHE A 388 25.82 20.29 -13.16
N VAL A 389 24.81 21.16 -13.31
CA VAL A 389 25.01 22.62 -13.30
C VAL A 389 25.42 23.13 -11.91
N VAL A 390 24.86 22.52 -10.86
CA VAL A 390 25.13 22.86 -9.46
C VAL A 390 26.03 21.79 -8.87
N LYS A 391 27.20 22.20 -8.37
CA LYS A 391 28.17 21.31 -7.74
C LYS A 391 28.37 21.76 -6.30
N ILE A 392 28.07 20.88 -5.34
CA ILE A 392 28.20 21.10 -3.90
C ILE A 392 29.33 20.22 -3.40
N ALA A 393 30.40 20.85 -2.93
CA ALA A 393 31.53 20.12 -2.35
C ALA A 393 31.27 19.80 -0.88
N MET A 394 31.62 18.60 -0.47
CA MET A 394 31.72 18.20 0.94
C MET A 394 33.19 17.89 1.22
N ASP A 395 33.72 18.61 2.18
CA ASP A 395 35.13 18.49 2.54
C ASP A 395 35.39 17.23 3.37
N LYS A 396 36.67 16.85 3.43
CA LYS A 396 37.14 15.77 4.29
C LYS A 396 36.89 16.14 5.76
N LEU A 397 36.49 15.16 6.57
CA LEU A 397 36.36 15.34 8.01
C LEU A 397 37.76 15.51 8.65
N GLU A 398 38.00 16.66 9.27
CA GLU A 398 39.13 16.88 10.16
C GLU A 398 38.79 16.35 11.56
N LEU A 399 39.80 16.15 12.41
CA LEU A 399 39.61 15.55 13.74
C LEU A 399 38.56 16.30 14.59
N ASP A 400 38.58 17.62 14.60
CA ASP A 400 37.64 18.40 15.41
C ASP A 400 36.20 18.29 14.88
N GLY A 401 36.01 18.29 13.55
CA GLY A 401 34.72 18.04 12.93
C GLY A 401 34.23 16.62 13.19
N PHE A 402 35.12 15.64 13.16
CA PHE A 402 34.78 14.25 13.46
C PHE A 402 34.37 14.07 14.93
N VAL A 403 35.09 14.65 15.88
CA VAL A 403 34.77 14.63 17.33
C VAL A 403 33.39 15.25 17.57
N ASN A 404 33.10 16.40 16.93
CA ASN A 404 31.77 17.01 17.02
C ASN A 404 30.68 16.12 16.41
N THR A 405 30.94 15.46 15.28
CA THR A 405 30.03 14.50 14.68
C THR A 405 29.70 13.34 15.62
N VAL A 406 30.70 12.77 16.30
CA VAL A 406 30.46 11.70 17.30
C VAL A 406 29.59 12.21 18.44
N LYS A 407 29.89 13.41 18.96
CA LYS A 407 29.06 14.04 20.00
C LYS A 407 27.59 14.19 19.55
N GLU A 408 27.36 14.76 18.38
CA GLU A 408 26.00 14.94 17.83
C GLU A 408 25.25 13.62 17.68
N LEU A 409 25.94 12.56 17.26
CA LEU A 409 25.38 11.22 17.18
C LEU A 409 25.00 10.64 18.55
N VAL A 410 25.83 10.84 19.57
CA VAL A 410 25.51 10.42 20.96
C VAL A 410 24.30 11.19 21.48
N GLU A 411 24.29 12.52 21.34
CA GLU A 411 23.20 13.38 21.82
C GLU A 411 21.87 13.08 21.12
N ALA A 412 21.90 12.70 19.84
CA ALA A 412 20.71 12.33 19.09
C ALA A 412 20.15 10.96 19.48
N GLN A 413 21.00 9.97 19.74
CA GLN A 413 20.58 8.60 20.04
C GLN A 413 20.37 8.33 21.54
N ALA A 414 21.09 9.04 22.40
CA ALA A 414 21.01 8.92 23.85
C ALA A 414 20.98 10.30 24.52
N PRO A 415 19.90 11.08 24.40
CA PRO A 415 19.82 12.46 24.89
C PRO A 415 19.94 12.56 26.40
N TYR A 416 19.84 11.43 27.12
CA TYR A 416 20.04 11.34 28.55
C TYR A 416 21.53 11.20 28.97
N LEU A 417 22.42 10.88 28.01
CA LEU A 417 23.86 10.77 28.25
C LEU A 417 24.56 12.11 27.98
N GLN A 418 25.38 12.56 28.94
CA GLN A 418 26.21 13.72 28.71
C GLN A 418 27.50 13.29 27.99
N ALA A 419 27.72 13.79 26.78
CA ALA A 419 28.90 13.45 25.99
C ALA A 419 30.23 13.93 26.63
N ASP A 420 31.11 13.00 27.02
CA ASP A 420 32.47 13.31 27.49
C ASP A 420 33.40 13.58 26.30
N MET A 421 33.66 14.85 26.04
CA MET A 421 34.50 15.28 24.93
C MET A 421 35.95 14.77 25.04
N GLY A 422 36.46 14.53 26.24
CA GLY A 422 37.80 13.98 26.46
C GLY A 422 37.87 12.53 26.00
N TRP A 423 36.93 11.71 26.43
CA TRP A 423 36.83 10.33 26.01
C TRP A 423 36.63 10.21 24.48
N ILE A 424 35.67 10.97 23.91
CA ILE A 424 35.36 10.95 22.47
C ILE A 424 36.62 11.33 21.66
N ARG A 425 37.34 12.39 22.08
CA ARG A 425 38.56 12.83 21.38
C ARG A 425 39.65 11.76 21.42
N ASN A 426 39.88 11.15 22.57
CA ASN A 426 40.88 10.09 22.70
C ASN A 426 40.55 8.88 21.83
N ALA A 427 39.30 8.40 21.88
CA ALA A 427 38.82 7.31 21.04
C ALA A 427 38.92 7.63 19.54
N SER A 428 38.68 8.88 19.14
CA SER A 428 38.82 9.35 17.76
C SER A 428 40.27 9.36 17.27
N VAL A 429 41.20 9.79 18.15
CA VAL A 429 42.65 9.77 17.85
C VAL A 429 43.15 8.33 17.76
N ASP A 430 42.76 7.46 18.69
CA ASP A 430 43.13 6.05 18.69
C ASP A 430 42.63 5.38 17.40
N TYR A 431 41.38 5.62 17.00
CA TYR A 431 40.84 5.12 15.74
C TYR A 431 41.66 5.56 14.53
N GLN A 432 42.02 6.86 14.47
CA GLN A 432 42.81 7.41 13.35
C GLN A 432 44.23 6.80 13.29
N LEU A 433 44.82 6.50 14.44
CA LEU A 433 46.16 5.89 14.53
C LEU A 433 46.16 4.41 14.17
N ASP A 434 45.14 3.67 14.63
CA ASP A 434 45.05 2.21 14.47
C ASP A 434 44.62 1.80 13.07
N ALA A 435 43.65 2.52 12.53
CA ALA A 435 43.02 2.13 11.25
C ALA A 435 43.80 2.64 10.02
N HIS A 436 44.71 3.64 10.19
CA HIS A 436 45.30 4.40 9.08
C HIS A 436 44.30 4.91 8.06
N ASP A 437 43.01 4.95 8.46
CA ASP A 437 41.87 5.24 7.62
C ASP A 437 41.44 6.70 7.74
N GLU A 438 40.74 7.15 6.72
CA GLU A 438 40.13 8.47 6.74
C GLU A 438 38.97 8.52 7.72
N LEU A 439 38.93 9.61 8.53
CA LEU A 439 37.79 9.91 9.40
C LEU A 439 36.53 10.05 8.55
N ASN A 440 35.50 9.25 8.85
CA ASN A 440 34.26 9.18 8.07
C ASN A 440 33.04 8.94 9.00
N ILE A 441 31.81 9.09 8.46
CA ILE A 441 30.58 8.95 9.25
C ILE A 441 30.38 7.54 9.82
N PRO A 442 30.62 6.43 9.10
CA PRO A 442 30.60 5.10 9.69
C PRO A 442 31.49 4.92 10.91
N ALA A 443 32.71 5.45 10.85
CA ALA A 443 33.62 5.44 12.00
C ALA A 443 33.07 6.26 13.18
N ALA A 444 32.50 7.44 12.91
CA ALA A 444 31.87 8.25 13.94
C ALA A 444 30.69 7.52 14.61
N LYS A 445 29.85 6.83 13.83
CA LYS A 445 28.76 5.99 14.34
C LYS A 445 29.30 4.86 15.24
N LEU A 446 30.35 4.19 14.82
CA LEU A 446 30.98 3.12 15.62
C LEU A 446 31.47 3.63 16.97
N ILE A 447 32.18 4.78 17.01
CA ILE A 447 32.66 5.38 18.26
C ILE A 447 31.50 5.85 19.13
N ALA A 448 30.43 6.44 18.54
CA ALA A 448 29.26 6.83 19.30
C ALA A 448 28.54 5.61 19.93
N GLN A 449 28.38 4.52 19.20
CA GLN A 449 27.84 3.27 19.74
C GLN A 449 28.68 2.69 20.86
N ARG A 450 30.00 2.71 20.71
CA ARG A 450 30.90 2.25 21.75
C ARG A 450 30.81 3.14 23.01
N TYR A 451 30.73 4.46 22.82
CA TYR A 451 30.56 5.41 23.94
C TYR A 451 29.27 5.10 24.71
N MET A 452 28.14 4.94 24.02
CA MET A 452 26.85 4.63 24.65
C MET A 452 26.93 3.32 25.44
N ALA A 453 27.48 2.26 24.84
CA ALA A 453 27.59 0.95 25.48
C ALA A 453 28.52 0.93 26.72
N GLU A 454 29.49 1.85 26.82
CA GLU A 454 30.39 1.95 27.98
C GLU A 454 29.83 2.86 29.09
N HIS A 455 28.77 3.68 28.79
CA HIS A 455 28.25 4.68 29.73
C HIS A 455 26.74 4.48 30.04
N GLU A 456 26.08 3.49 29.45
CA GLU A 456 24.78 2.95 29.89
C GLU A 456 24.99 2.03 31.13
#